data_a012c6a870ad4be6326036a05e46517c
#
_entry.id   a012c6a870ad4be6326036a05e46517c
#
_cell.length_a   1.000
_cell.length_b   1.000
_cell.length_c   1.000
_cell.angle_alpha   90.00
_cell.angle_beta   90.00
_cell.angle_gamma   90.00
#
_symmetry.space_group_name_H-M   'P 1'
#
loop_
_entity.id
_entity.type
_entity.pdbx_description
1 polymer ?
#
loop_
_entity_poly.entity_id
_entity_poly.type
_entity_poly.pdbx_seq_one_letter_code
_entity_poly.pdbx_strand_id
1 'polypeptide(L)'
;MDSLFVTVLLIVGIVILAIPQSVSKTVKKALPVLLVLVVIFSTAFFINIKLKNDVSIIATGEKNEKAEGKEIFLKEVIINGKSKKPKEVFSKGWIDKDDGLLWRDYDKPDGLKDSIRANFKCNDKVVLVLKQNKWQGKAEVVSEQDKQEKKDRQDFDGYLDSE
;
A
#
# COMPACT_ATOMS: atom_id res chain seq x y z
N MET A 1 -4.47 -22.13 -8.77
CA MET A 1 -3.85 -22.77 -7.57
C MET A 1 -2.36 -22.76 -7.79
N ASP A 2 -1.63 -22.01 -6.97
CA ASP A 2 -0.21 -21.73 -7.24
C ASP A 2 0.61 -23.01 -7.08
N SER A 3 1.46 -23.29 -8.07
CA SER A 3 2.43 -24.41 -8.13
C SER A 3 3.21 -24.59 -6.79
N LEU A 4 3.48 -23.50 -6.09
CA LEU A 4 4.15 -23.48 -4.80
C LEU A 4 3.37 -24.21 -3.69
N PHE A 5 2.04 -24.07 -3.65
CA PHE A 5 1.20 -24.73 -2.66
C PHE A 5 1.21 -26.26 -2.84
N VAL A 6 1.12 -26.72 -4.08
CA VAL A 6 1.20 -28.15 -4.42
C VAL A 6 2.57 -28.71 -4.06
N THR A 7 3.64 -27.98 -4.32
CA THR A 7 5.02 -28.37 -4.00
C THR A 7 5.22 -28.51 -2.48
N VAL A 8 4.71 -27.56 -1.69
CA VAL A 8 4.80 -27.61 -0.22
C VAL A 8 4.04 -28.83 0.33
N LEU A 9 2.83 -29.10 -0.17
CA LEU A 9 2.06 -30.29 0.26
C LEU A 9 2.77 -31.60 -0.09
N LEU A 10 3.41 -31.67 -1.26
CA LEU A 10 4.20 -32.85 -1.66
C LEU A 10 5.41 -33.07 -0.73
N ILE A 11 6.15 -32.01 -0.42
CA ILE A 11 7.30 -32.09 0.50
C ILE A 11 6.85 -32.56 1.90
N VAL A 12 5.77 -32.00 2.42
CA VAL A 12 5.20 -32.41 3.72
C VAL A 12 4.81 -33.88 3.70
N GLY A 13 4.17 -34.34 2.62
CA GLY A 13 3.81 -35.77 2.44
C GLY A 13 5.02 -36.70 2.45
N ILE A 14 6.08 -36.33 1.73
CA ILE A 14 7.34 -37.09 1.68
C ILE A 14 8.01 -37.15 3.07
N VAL A 15 8.04 -36.03 3.79
CA VAL A 15 8.63 -35.99 5.15
C VAL A 15 7.87 -36.91 6.11
N ILE A 16 6.53 -36.94 6.03
CA ILE A 16 5.69 -37.81 6.87
C ILE A 16 6.00 -39.32 6.58
N LEU A 17 6.15 -39.65 5.30
CA LEU A 17 6.45 -41.03 4.88
C LEU A 17 7.86 -41.49 5.26
N ALA A 18 8.82 -40.57 5.35
CA ALA A 18 10.22 -40.84 5.67
C ALA A 18 10.50 -41.00 7.17
N ILE A 19 9.49 -40.91 8.06
CA ILE A 19 9.69 -41.01 9.51
C ILE A 19 10.15 -42.42 9.88
N PRO A 20 11.37 -42.62 10.46
CA PRO A 20 11.88 -43.94 10.84
C PRO A 20 10.97 -44.63 11.84
N GLN A 21 10.90 -45.96 11.76
CA GLN A 21 10.10 -46.76 12.68
C GLN A 21 10.60 -46.69 14.14
N SER A 22 11.86 -46.31 14.35
CA SER A 22 12.48 -46.14 15.67
C SER A 22 11.98 -44.92 16.47
N VAL A 23 11.25 -44.00 15.83
CA VAL A 23 10.71 -42.78 16.50
C VAL A 23 9.56 -43.18 17.43
N SER A 24 9.53 -42.57 18.64
CA SER A 24 8.50 -42.86 19.64
C SER A 24 7.09 -42.67 19.11
N LYS A 25 6.12 -43.47 19.57
CA LYS A 25 4.72 -43.39 19.15
C LYS A 25 4.10 -42.01 19.37
N THR A 26 4.55 -41.27 20.39
CA THR A 26 4.08 -39.95 20.73
C THR A 26 4.52 -38.92 19.66
N VAL A 27 5.78 -39.00 19.25
CA VAL A 27 6.33 -38.11 18.20
C VAL A 27 5.67 -38.38 16.84
N LYS A 28 5.43 -39.66 16.52
CA LYS A 28 4.72 -40.02 15.27
C LYS A 28 3.31 -39.45 15.20
N LYS A 29 2.62 -39.28 16.33
CA LYS A 29 1.28 -38.68 16.38
C LYS A 29 1.34 -37.15 16.35
N ALA A 30 2.34 -36.56 17.02
CA ALA A 30 2.46 -35.09 17.13
C ALA A 30 3.01 -34.42 15.83
N LEU A 31 3.91 -35.09 15.12
CA LEU A 31 4.60 -34.54 13.96
C LEU A 31 3.68 -34.16 12.81
N PRO A 32 2.67 -34.96 12.39
CA PRO A 32 1.73 -34.56 11.36
C PRO A 32 0.92 -33.30 11.73
N VAL A 33 0.49 -33.21 13.00
CA VAL A 33 -0.24 -32.05 13.51
C VAL A 33 0.63 -30.80 13.45
N LEU A 34 1.88 -30.88 13.88
CA LEU A 34 2.83 -29.78 13.82
C LEU A 34 3.07 -29.32 12.37
N LEU A 35 3.24 -30.26 11.44
CA LEU A 35 3.43 -29.93 10.01
C LEU A 35 2.21 -29.25 9.41
N VAL A 36 1.00 -29.70 9.73
CA VAL A 36 -0.24 -29.03 9.30
C VAL A 36 -0.31 -27.60 9.84
N LEU A 37 0.02 -27.39 11.11
CA LEU A 37 0.06 -26.06 11.71
C LEU A 37 1.08 -25.15 11.00
N VAL A 38 2.29 -25.64 10.71
CA VAL A 38 3.31 -24.90 9.96
C VAL A 38 2.80 -24.50 8.58
N VAL A 39 2.11 -25.40 7.88
CA VAL A 39 1.53 -25.07 6.56
C VAL A 39 0.45 -24.00 6.68
N ILE A 40 -0.45 -24.11 7.67
CA ILE A 40 -1.51 -23.10 7.90
C ILE A 40 -0.90 -21.73 8.22
N PHE A 41 0.08 -21.67 9.13
CA PHE A 41 0.75 -20.42 9.49
C PHE A 41 1.53 -19.84 8.32
N SER A 42 2.23 -20.66 7.56
CA SER A 42 2.97 -20.21 6.37
C SER A 42 2.03 -19.66 5.31
N THR A 43 0.92 -20.33 5.01
CA THR A 43 -0.07 -19.83 4.04
C THR A 43 -0.72 -18.54 4.50
N ALA A 44 -1.11 -18.42 5.77
CA ALA A 44 -1.67 -17.20 6.34
C ALA A 44 -0.65 -16.04 6.28
N PHE A 45 0.63 -16.32 6.57
CA PHE A 45 1.70 -15.34 6.47
C PHE A 45 1.94 -14.87 5.02
N PHE A 46 1.98 -15.80 4.05
CA PHE A 46 2.12 -15.47 2.63
C PHE A 46 0.92 -14.70 2.07
N ILE A 47 -0.30 -15.01 2.51
CA ILE A 47 -1.50 -14.26 2.12
C ILE A 47 -1.41 -12.82 2.63
N ASN A 48 -1.02 -12.62 3.89
CA ASN A 48 -0.88 -11.27 4.47
C ASN A 48 0.23 -10.43 3.80
N ILE A 49 1.32 -11.07 3.34
CA ILE A 49 2.39 -10.35 2.61
C ILE A 49 1.96 -9.98 1.19
N LYS A 50 1.17 -10.83 0.52
CA LYS A 50 0.80 -10.63 -0.89
C LYS A 50 -0.39 -9.69 -1.11
N LEU A 51 -1.19 -9.42 -0.09
CA LEU A 51 -2.34 -8.53 -0.19
C LEU A 51 -1.94 -7.11 0.26
N LYS A 52 -1.20 -6.42 -0.60
CA LYS A 52 -0.89 -5.01 -0.43
C LYS A 52 -1.67 -4.19 -1.45
N ASN A 53 -2.08 -3.01 -1.04
CA ASN A 53 -2.64 -1.99 -1.91
C ASN A 53 -1.58 -0.92 -2.12
N ASP A 54 -1.23 -0.67 -3.35
CA ASP A 54 -0.38 0.44 -3.74
C ASP A 54 -1.25 1.68 -3.92
N VAL A 55 -0.96 2.74 -3.17
CA VAL A 55 -1.62 4.04 -3.33
C VAL A 55 -0.61 5.03 -3.88
N SER A 56 -0.97 5.66 -4.98
CA SER A 56 -0.19 6.72 -5.62
C SER A 56 -0.96 8.02 -5.58
N ILE A 57 -0.30 9.11 -5.21
CA ILE A 57 -0.82 10.47 -5.39
C ILE A 57 -0.03 11.10 -6.52
N ILE A 58 -0.73 11.48 -7.57
CA ILE A 58 -0.17 12.04 -8.80
C ILE A 58 -0.57 13.51 -8.86
N ALA A 59 0.41 14.40 -8.82
CA ALA A 59 0.18 15.80 -9.14
C ALA A 59 0.01 15.92 -10.66
N THR A 60 -1.13 16.44 -11.11
CA THR A 60 -1.44 16.49 -12.55
C THR A 60 -0.75 17.66 -13.27
N GLY A 61 -0.23 18.64 -12.53
CA GLY A 61 0.26 19.92 -13.09
C GLY A 61 -0.86 20.81 -13.61
N GLU A 62 -2.10 20.46 -13.35
CA GLU A 62 -3.28 21.24 -13.71
C GLU A 62 -3.81 22.03 -12.51
N LYS A 63 -4.58 23.09 -12.79
CA LYS A 63 -5.26 23.87 -11.77
C LYS A 63 -6.69 24.17 -12.16
N ASN A 64 -7.50 24.57 -11.18
CA ASN A 64 -8.78 25.20 -11.43
C ASN A 64 -8.53 26.57 -12.12
N GLU A 65 -9.45 27.02 -12.98
CA GLU A 65 -9.33 28.31 -13.67
C GLU A 65 -9.17 29.49 -12.71
N LYS A 66 -9.80 29.42 -11.54
CA LYS A 66 -9.73 30.45 -10.49
C LYS A 66 -8.52 30.30 -9.56
N ALA A 67 -7.79 29.20 -9.64
CA ALA A 67 -6.65 28.96 -8.75
C ALA A 67 -5.44 29.80 -9.16
N GLU A 68 -4.73 30.34 -8.18
CA GLU A 68 -3.51 31.14 -8.37
C GLU A 68 -2.29 30.24 -8.58
N GLY A 69 -2.31 28.99 -8.07
CA GLY A 69 -1.20 28.05 -8.15
C GLY A 69 -1.62 26.65 -8.58
N LYS A 70 -0.64 25.75 -8.63
CA LYS A 70 -0.82 24.33 -8.97
C LYS A 70 -0.27 23.41 -7.85
N GLU A 71 -0.05 23.96 -6.67
CA GLU A 71 0.56 23.22 -5.56
C GLU A 71 -0.36 22.10 -5.06
N ILE A 72 0.23 21.00 -4.61
CA ILE A 72 -0.47 19.94 -3.89
C ILE A 72 0.18 19.77 -2.53
N PHE A 73 -0.61 19.86 -1.48
CA PHE A 73 -0.11 19.72 -0.13
C PHE A 73 -0.82 18.57 0.59
N LEU A 74 -0.09 17.49 0.85
CA LEU A 74 -0.55 16.37 1.66
C LEU A 74 -0.18 16.64 3.13
N LYS A 75 -1.19 16.98 3.93
CA LYS A 75 -1.02 17.37 5.32
C LYS A 75 -0.85 16.17 6.25
N GLU A 76 -1.66 15.14 6.04
CA GLU A 76 -1.76 14.04 7.00
C GLU A 76 -2.20 12.76 6.31
N VAL A 77 -1.78 11.62 6.87
CA VAL A 77 -2.24 10.28 6.48
C VAL A 77 -2.80 9.60 7.72
N ILE A 78 -4.05 9.20 7.68
CA ILE A 78 -4.69 8.49 8.80
C ILE A 78 -4.85 7.04 8.42
N ILE A 79 -4.20 6.13 9.16
CA ILE A 79 -4.24 4.68 8.93
C ILE A 79 -4.92 4.02 10.12
N ASN A 80 -6.06 3.39 9.90
CA ASN A 80 -6.86 2.73 10.95
C ASN A 80 -7.15 3.67 12.13
N GLY A 81 -7.46 4.94 11.83
CA GLY A 81 -7.75 5.98 12.83
C GLY A 81 -6.52 6.59 13.52
N LYS A 82 -5.30 6.19 13.14
CA LYS A 82 -4.05 6.75 13.69
C LYS A 82 -3.41 7.70 12.69
N SER A 83 -3.15 8.93 13.13
CA SER A 83 -2.42 9.94 12.34
C SER A 83 -0.96 9.55 12.14
N LYS A 84 -0.45 9.80 10.94
CA LYS A 84 0.93 9.60 10.53
C LYS A 84 1.41 10.80 9.72
N LYS A 85 2.68 11.16 9.85
CA LYS A 85 3.31 12.16 8.99
C LYS A 85 3.46 11.57 7.57
N PRO A 86 3.08 12.30 6.51
CA PRO A 86 3.16 11.80 5.14
C PRO A 86 4.54 11.27 4.75
N LYS A 87 5.62 11.89 5.19
CA LYS A 87 7.00 11.48 4.91
C LYS A 87 7.40 10.11 5.50
N GLU A 88 6.67 9.63 6.52
CA GLU A 88 6.90 8.31 7.13
C GLU A 88 6.23 7.20 6.33
N VAL A 89 5.25 7.56 5.48
CA VAL A 89 4.37 6.63 4.78
C VAL A 89 4.69 6.58 3.29
N PHE A 90 4.86 7.75 2.67
CA PHE A 90 5.08 7.87 1.24
C PHE A 90 6.56 7.87 0.85
N SER A 91 6.83 7.40 -0.37
CA SER A 91 8.16 7.46 -0.97
C SER A 91 8.66 8.90 -1.10
N LYS A 92 9.99 9.06 -1.22
CA LYS A 92 10.59 10.36 -1.54
C LYS A 92 10.17 10.82 -2.95
N GLY A 93 10.04 12.10 -3.13
CA GLY A 93 9.67 12.72 -4.42
C GLY A 93 9.17 14.14 -4.25
N TRP A 94 8.32 14.37 -3.26
CA TRP A 94 7.82 15.69 -2.91
C TRP A 94 8.68 16.37 -1.85
N ILE A 95 8.54 17.67 -1.69
CA ILE A 95 9.30 18.48 -0.75
C ILE A 95 8.80 18.21 0.67
N ASP A 96 9.68 17.75 1.56
CA ASP A 96 9.37 17.59 2.99
C ASP A 96 9.23 18.96 3.66
N LYS A 97 8.09 19.17 4.28
CA LYS A 97 7.77 20.31 5.12
C LYS A 97 7.46 19.81 6.53
N ASP A 98 7.60 20.67 7.54
CA ASP A 98 7.35 20.29 8.94
C ASP A 98 5.94 19.76 9.18
N ASP A 99 4.96 20.26 8.41
CA ASP A 99 3.54 19.97 8.50
C ASP A 99 2.99 19.09 7.36
N GLY A 100 3.85 18.53 6.48
CA GLY A 100 3.41 17.65 5.40
C GLY A 100 4.37 17.49 4.24
N LEU A 101 3.85 16.98 3.10
CA LEU A 101 4.58 16.88 1.85
C LEU A 101 3.99 17.86 0.84
N LEU A 102 4.84 18.67 0.22
CA LEU A 102 4.48 19.68 -0.77
C LEU A 102 5.01 19.28 -2.15
N TRP A 103 4.14 19.25 -3.13
CA TRP A 103 4.50 19.30 -4.53
C TRP A 103 4.25 20.70 -5.11
N ARG A 104 5.19 21.20 -5.90
CA ARG A 104 5.07 22.44 -6.66
C ARG A 104 5.91 22.37 -7.93
N ASP A 105 5.49 23.09 -8.95
CA ASP A 105 6.05 22.95 -10.28
C ASP A 105 6.85 24.18 -10.78
N TYR A 106 7.23 25.10 -9.89
CA TYR A 106 7.91 26.34 -10.26
C TYR A 106 9.20 26.14 -11.08
N ASP A 107 9.82 24.96 -10.96
CA ASP A 107 11.08 24.64 -11.62
C ASP A 107 10.95 23.46 -12.61
N LYS A 108 9.73 23.02 -12.91
CA LYS A 108 9.51 21.85 -13.76
C LYS A 108 8.81 22.24 -15.08
N PRO A 109 9.14 21.55 -16.20
CA PRO A 109 8.43 21.77 -17.46
C PRO A 109 6.92 21.55 -17.30
N ASP A 110 6.11 22.39 -17.97
CA ASP A 110 4.64 22.24 -17.95
C ASP A 110 4.21 20.82 -18.30
N GLY A 111 3.29 20.26 -17.51
CA GLY A 111 2.71 18.95 -17.73
C GLY A 111 3.54 17.78 -17.21
N LEU A 112 4.63 17.99 -16.47
CA LEU A 112 5.34 16.91 -15.81
C LEU A 112 4.53 16.37 -14.63
N LYS A 113 3.95 15.19 -14.81
CA LYS A 113 3.28 14.48 -13.72
C LYS A 113 4.33 13.92 -12.77
N ASP A 114 4.20 14.22 -11.51
CA ASP A 114 5.05 13.69 -10.44
C ASP A 114 4.19 12.93 -9.42
N SER A 115 4.70 11.83 -8.89
CA SER A 115 3.93 10.98 -8.01
C SER A 115 4.71 10.53 -6.79
N ILE A 116 4.03 10.43 -5.66
CA ILE A 116 4.48 9.72 -4.48
C ILE A 116 3.68 8.45 -4.28
N ARG A 117 4.29 7.41 -3.72
CA ARG A 117 3.68 6.09 -3.56
C ARG A 117 3.83 5.58 -2.15
N ALA A 118 2.85 4.82 -1.72
CA ALA A 118 2.85 4.12 -0.44
C ALA A 118 2.17 2.76 -0.57
N ASN A 119 2.62 1.80 0.23
CA ASN A 119 2.06 0.45 0.30
C ASN A 119 1.29 0.28 1.60
N PHE A 120 0.04 -0.12 1.51
CA PHE A 120 -0.83 -0.40 2.65
C PHE A 120 -1.24 -1.87 2.68
N LYS A 121 -1.62 -2.37 3.85
CA LYS A 121 -2.25 -3.70 3.92
C LYS A 121 -3.64 -3.63 3.31
N CYS A 122 -4.09 -4.73 2.70
CA CYS A 122 -5.39 -4.78 2.03
C CYS A 122 -6.59 -4.37 2.91
N ASN A 123 -6.48 -4.57 4.23
CA ASN A 123 -7.54 -4.25 5.20
C ASN A 123 -7.33 -2.90 5.89
N ASP A 124 -6.30 -2.13 5.54
CA ASP A 124 -6.08 -0.82 6.15
C ASP A 124 -7.11 0.19 5.62
N LYS A 125 -7.77 0.88 6.55
CA LYS A 125 -8.58 2.06 6.22
C LYS A 125 -7.65 3.26 6.16
N VAL A 126 -7.42 3.78 4.95
CA VAL A 126 -6.52 4.91 4.70
C VAL A 126 -7.36 6.14 4.37
N VAL A 127 -7.04 7.26 5.04
CA VAL A 127 -7.61 8.58 4.75
C VAL A 127 -6.45 9.53 4.49
N LEU A 128 -6.48 10.19 3.34
CA LEU A 128 -5.51 11.20 2.93
C LEU A 128 -6.11 12.57 3.18
N VAL A 129 -5.41 13.43 3.93
CA VAL A 129 -5.83 14.80 4.21
C VAL A 129 -5.01 15.74 3.36
N LEU A 130 -5.62 16.26 2.31
CA LEU A 130 -5.04 17.26 1.42
C LEU A 130 -5.51 18.66 1.82
N LYS A 131 -4.63 19.63 1.68
CA LYS A 131 -4.96 21.05 1.91
C LYS A 131 -5.75 21.61 0.74
N GLN A 132 -6.71 22.46 1.03
CA GLN A 132 -7.45 23.21 0.02
C GLN A 132 -7.25 24.72 0.24
N ASN A 133 -6.89 25.45 -0.80
CA ASN A 133 -6.83 26.91 -0.83
C ASN A 133 -6.66 27.41 -2.29
N LYS A 134 -6.60 28.72 -2.48
CA LYS A 134 -6.45 29.34 -3.81
C LYS A 134 -5.16 28.99 -4.57
N TRP A 135 -4.13 28.45 -3.91
CA TRP A 135 -2.86 28.06 -4.52
C TRP A 135 -2.82 26.59 -4.92
N GLN A 136 -3.83 25.80 -4.55
CA GLN A 136 -3.82 24.36 -4.78
C GLN A 136 -4.25 24.00 -6.20
N GLY A 137 -3.55 23.02 -6.75
CA GLY A 137 -3.83 22.42 -8.04
C GLY A 137 -4.70 21.17 -7.94
N LYS A 138 -4.69 20.37 -9.01
CA LYS A 138 -5.41 19.11 -9.13
C LYS A 138 -4.47 17.93 -8.90
N ALA A 139 -4.92 16.96 -8.14
CA ALA A 139 -4.23 15.69 -7.93
C ALA A 139 -5.15 14.53 -8.27
N GLU A 140 -4.53 13.42 -8.64
CA GLU A 140 -5.17 12.15 -8.88
C GLU A 140 -4.69 11.15 -7.85
N VAL A 141 -5.60 10.52 -7.12
CA VAL A 141 -5.29 9.43 -6.20
C VAL A 141 -5.65 8.11 -6.86
N VAL A 142 -4.65 7.25 -7.02
CA VAL A 142 -4.80 5.94 -7.65
C VAL A 142 -4.51 4.86 -6.63
N SER A 143 -5.45 3.96 -6.44
CA SER A 143 -5.27 2.75 -5.63
C SER A 143 -5.24 1.53 -6.55
N GLU A 144 -4.15 0.77 -6.51
CA GLU A 144 -3.98 -0.47 -7.26
C GLU A 144 -3.92 -1.63 -6.28
N GLN A 145 -4.87 -2.56 -6.40
CA GLN A 145 -4.86 -3.79 -5.61
C GLN A 145 -4.09 -4.88 -6.36
N ASP A 146 -3.04 -5.40 -5.73
CA ASP A 146 -2.23 -6.47 -6.31
C ASP A 146 -3.12 -7.68 -6.68
N LYS A 147 -3.13 -8.08 -7.98
CA LYS A 147 -3.85 -9.21 -8.59
C LYS A 147 -5.35 -9.06 -8.95
N GLN A 148 -6.00 -7.97 -8.64
CA GLN A 148 -7.26 -7.66 -9.30
C GLN A 148 -7.01 -6.39 -10.11
N GLU A 149 -7.27 -6.40 -11.42
CA GLU A 149 -7.18 -5.23 -12.32
C GLU A 149 -8.14 -4.08 -11.92
N LYS A 150 -8.48 -4.01 -10.64
CA LYS A 150 -9.34 -2.97 -10.09
C LYS A 150 -8.47 -1.79 -9.71
N LYS A 151 -8.34 -0.88 -10.64
CA LYS A 151 -7.75 0.44 -10.46
C LYS A 151 -8.86 1.39 -10.05
N ASP A 152 -8.81 1.86 -8.81
CA ASP A 152 -9.72 2.88 -8.31
C ASP A 152 -9.03 4.25 -8.43
N ARG A 153 -9.70 5.21 -9.05
CA ARG A 153 -9.17 6.54 -9.32
C ARG A 153 -10.11 7.58 -8.74
N GLN A 154 -9.55 8.49 -7.97
CA GLN A 154 -10.26 9.64 -7.42
C GLN A 154 -9.52 10.92 -7.82
N ASP A 155 -10.25 11.85 -8.44
CA ASP A 155 -9.74 13.17 -8.78
C ASP A 155 -9.97 14.11 -7.60
N PHE A 156 -8.94 14.88 -7.26
CA PHE A 156 -8.99 15.91 -6.23
C PHE A 156 -8.74 17.27 -6.85
N ASP A 157 -9.68 18.19 -6.67
CA ASP A 157 -9.50 19.62 -6.96
C ASP A 157 -9.25 20.35 -5.63
N GLY A 158 -8.04 20.87 -5.48
CA GLY A 158 -7.60 21.53 -4.26
C GLY A 158 -8.04 23.00 -4.16
N TYR A 159 -8.73 23.55 -5.18
CA TYR A 159 -9.19 24.93 -5.13
C TYR A 159 -10.28 25.10 -4.09
N LEU A 160 -10.11 26.10 -3.23
CA LEU A 160 -11.12 26.59 -2.31
C LEU A 160 -11.11 28.13 -2.39
N ASP A 161 -12.28 28.69 -2.72
CA ASP A 161 -12.49 30.14 -2.65
C ASP A 161 -12.47 30.54 -1.16
N SER A 162 -11.52 31.38 -0.77
CA SER A 162 -11.52 31.97 0.56
C SER A 162 -12.52 33.13 0.54
N GLU A 163 -13.69 32.92 1.13
CA GLU A 163 -14.56 34.02 1.51
C GLU A 163 -13.87 34.99 2.48
#